data_978a4bfa1030f5809fea02cfb0bc75c2
#
_entry.id   978a4bfa1030f5809fea02cfb0bc75c2
#
_cell.length_a   1.000
_cell.length_b   1.000
_cell.length_c   1.000
_cell.angle_alpha   90.00
_cell.angle_beta   90.00
_cell.angle_gamma   90.00
#
_symmetry.space_group_name_H-M   'P 1'
#
loop_
_entity.id
_entity.type
_entity.pdbx_description
1 polymer ?
#
loop_
_entity_poly.entity_id
_entity_poly.type
_entity_poly.pdbx_seq_one_letter_code
_entity_poly.pdbx_strand_id
1 'polypeptide(L)'
;MRLLSGLLLLVGCCGQLAAHELKTALSKVLFNSRSGNIEVMHRFYVHDAEHGVKQLFEKNADLLNSEQTQQLFNQYVSEHFAMTLLSGEPVKLTLLGGQLDGRFYWVYQEASIPADVTGLRVQQSALQSLWPAQLNTVNIEGRGGVKTLSFDSNTDWQQLSF
;
A
#
# COMPACT_ATOMS: atom_id res chain seq x y z
N MET A 1 -73.21 8.89 -2.28
CA MET A 1 -71.99 9.11 -1.49
C MET A 1 -70.89 8.21 -2.04
N ARG A 2 -69.96 8.75 -2.79
CA ARG A 2 -68.83 8.02 -3.39
C ARG A 2 -67.56 8.43 -2.63
N LEU A 3 -66.98 7.48 -1.83
CA LEU A 3 -65.69 7.64 -1.17
C LEU A 3 -64.56 7.38 -2.19
N LEU A 4 -63.82 8.43 -2.56
CA LEU A 4 -62.54 8.31 -3.30
C LEU A 4 -61.45 7.98 -2.25
N SER A 5 -60.94 6.75 -2.29
CA SER A 5 -59.71 6.37 -1.60
C SER A 5 -58.51 6.84 -2.41
N GLY A 6 -57.78 7.85 -1.91
CA GLY A 6 -56.50 8.31 -2.48
C GLY A 6 -55.40 7.36 -2.07
N LEU A 7 -54.83 6.64 -3.02
CA LEU A 7 -53.62 5.81 -2.86
C LEU A 7 -52.39 6.71 -2.95
N LEU A 8 -51.74 7.00 -1.81
CA LEU A 8 -50.51 7.76 -1.70
C LEU A 8 -49.33 6.84 -2.06
N LEU A 9 -48.80 6.99 -3.28
CA LEU A 9 -47.56 6.28 -3.70
C LEU A 9 -46.34 6.93 -3.02
N LEU A 10 -45.80 6.29 -2.01
CA LEU A 10 -44.46 6.63 -1.47
C LEU A 10 -43.42 6.11 -2.44
N VAL A 11 -42.88 7.00 -3.26
CA VAL A 11 -41.65 6.74 -4.05
C VAL A 11 -40.46 6.82 -3.09
N GLY A 12 -40.01 5.65 -2.60
CA GLY A 12 -38.78 5.53 -1.85
C GLY A 12 -37.60 5.84 -2.76
N CYS A 13 -36.95 7.01 -2.60
CA CYS A 13 -35.62 7.29 -3.12
C CYS A 13 -34.62 6.37 -2.41
N CYS A 14 -34.35 5.18 -2.98
CA CYS A 14 -33.14 4.43 -2.68
C CYS A 14 -31.94 5.23 -3.19
N GLY A 15 -31.44 6.15 -2.38
CA GLY A 15 -30.10 6.72 -2.60
C GLY A 15 -29.11 5.57 -2.55
N GLN A 16 -28.51 5.23 -3.68
CA GLN A 16 -27.35 4.35 -3.71
C GLN A 16 -26.22 5.05 -2.93
N LEU A 17 -26.01 4.62 -1.70
CA LEU A 17 -24.76 4.87 -0.99
C LEU A 17 -23.68 4.19 -1.81
N ALA A 18 -22.98 4.95 -2.66
CA ALA A 18 -21.73 4.52 -3.25
C ALA A 18 -20.79 4.29 -2.04
N ALA A 19 -20.63 3.04 -1.65
CA ALA A 19 -19.59 2.65 -0.72
C ALA A 19 -18.27 3.03 -1.42
N HIS A 20 -17.65 4.11 -0.97
CA HIS A 20 -16.29 4.45 -1.39
C HIS A 20 -15.40 3.30 -0.95
N GLU A 21 -15.02 2.45 -1.90
CA GLU A 21 -14.07 1.38 -1.64
C GLU A 21 -12.75 2.02 -1.24
N LEU A 22 -12.40 1.87 0.04
CA LEU A 22 -11.19 2.47 0.58
C LEU A 22 -9.97 1.78 -0.06
N LYS A 23 -9.22 2.51 -0.88
CA LYS A 23 -7.99 2.02 -1.48
C LYS A 23 -6.90 1.94 -0.42
N THR A 24 -6.40 0.74 -0.14
CA THR A 24 -5.43 0.52 0.93
C THR A 24 -4.29 -0.39 0.51
N ALA A 25 -3.09 -0.09 1.01
CA ALA A 25 -1.95 -1.01 0.95
C ALA A 25 -1.34 -1.16 2.35
N LEU A 26 -0.73 -2.31 2.58
CA LEU A 26 -0.03 -2.61 3.82
C LEU A 26 1.42 -2.97 3.51
N SER A 27 2.35 -2.30 4.16
CA SER A 27 3.76 -2.67 4.16
C SER A 27 4.16 -3.18 5.55
N LYS A 28 4.97 -4.23 5.59
CA LYS A 28 5.59 -4.73 6.80
C LYS A 28 7.10 -4.56 6.68
N VAL A 29 7.71 -3.92 7.65
CA VAL A 29 9.15 -3.78 7.81
C VAL A 29 9.56 -4.64 9.01
N LEU A 30 10.22 -5.76 8.75
CA LEU A 30 10.64 -6.70 9.77
C LEU A 30 12.16 -6.63 9.98
N PHE A 31 12.59 -6.27 11.17
CA PHE A 31 13.97 -6.47 11.60
C PHE A 31 14.17 -7.94 12.00
N ASN A 32 14.62 -8.75 11.04
CA ASN A 32 14.80 -10.18 11.23
C ASN A 32 16.20 -10.48 11.78
N SER A 33 16.29 -10.71 13.08
CA SER A 33 17.58 -11.03 13.74
C SER A 33 18.21 -12.36 13.31
N ARG A 34 17.42 -13.27 12.70
CA ARG A 34 17.96 -14.55 12.21
C ARG A 34 18.71 -14.40 10.90
N SER A 35 18.18 -13.59 9.98
CA SER A 35 18.83 -13.31 8.69
C SER A 35 19.84 -12.17 8.79
N GLY A 36 19.74 -11.31 9.82
CA GLY A 36 20.51 -10.08 9.92
C GLY A 36 20.00 -8.97 8.97
N ASN A 37 18.81 -9.14 8.38
CA ASN A 37 18.26 -8.23 7.40
C ASN A 37 17.01 -7.49 7.93
N ILE A 38 16.77 -6.32 7.37
CA ILE A 38 15.46 -5.69 7.32
C ILE A 38 14.76 -6.28 6.09
N GLU A 39 13.64 -6.94 6.30
CA GLU A 39 12.80 -7.52 5.26
C GLU A 39 11.56 -6.64 5.10
N VAL A 40 11.29 -6.19 3.87
CA VAL A 40 10.15 -5.33 3.57
C VAL A 40 9.21 -6.07 2.64
N MET A 41 7.96 -6.17 3.04
CA MET A 41 6.89 -6.83 2.29
C MET A 41 5.76 -5.85 2.07
N HIS A 42 5.47 -5.52 0.82
CA HIS A 42 4.36 -4.65 0.43
C HIS A 42 3.22 -5.51 -0.07
N ARG A 43 2.01 -5.26 0.42
CA ARG A 43 0.81 -6.00 0.05
C ARG A 43 -0.23 -5.08 -0.55
N PHE A 44 -0.65 -5.38 -1.77
CA PHE A 44 -1.70 -4.69 -2.49
C PHE A 44 -2.84 -5.66 -2.81
N TYR A 45 -4.09 -5.18 -2.79
CA TYR A 45 -5.17 -5.96 -3.40
C TYR A 45 -4.92 -6.07 -4.90
N VAL A 46 -5.05 -7.30 -5.46
CA VAL A 46 -4.84 -7.57 -6.90
C VAL A 46 -5.70 -6.66 -7.76
N HIS A 47 -6.98 -6.50 -7.41
CA HIS A 47 -7.91 -5.63 -8.12
C HIS A 47 -7.37 -4.18 -8.24
N ASP A 48 -6.84 -3.63 -7.14
CA ASP A 48 -6.31 -2.27 -7.13
C ASP A 48 -4.99 -2.18 -7.91
N ALA A 49 -4.10 -3.15 -7.72
CA ALA A 49 -2.84 -3.22 -8.46
C ALA A 49 -3.08 -3.36 -9.98
N GLU A 50 -4.03 -4.19 -10.42
CA GLU A 50 -4.45 -4.34 -11.82
C GLU A 50 -4.97 -3.02 -12.42
N HIS A 51 -5.79 -2.28 -11.66
CA HIS A 51 -6.25 -0.96 -12.08
C HIS A 51 -5.08 0.04 -12.12
N GLY A 52 -4.17 -0.06 -11.14
CA GLY A 52 -2.99 0.79 -11.04
C GLY A 52 -2.07 0.64 -12.25
N VAL A 53 -1.69 -0.59 -12.62
CA VAL A 53 -0.76 -0.82 -13.75
C VAL A 53 -1.32 -0.33 -15.08
N LYS A 54 -2.64 -0.40 -15.28
CA LYS A 54 -3.31 0.13 -16.49
C LYS A 54 -3.30 1.65 -16.58
N GLN A 55 -3.23 2.34 -15.45
CA GLN A 55 -3.13 3.79 -15.40
C GLN A 55 -1.66 4.27 -15.39
N LEU A 56 -0.75 3.53 -14.75
CA LEU A 56 0.67 3.88 -14.64
C LEU A 56 1.45 3.60 -15.92
N PHE A 57 1.14 2.51 -16.61
CA PHE A 57 1.95 2.04 -17.73
C PHE A 57 1.17 2.12 -19.04
N GLU A 58 0.30 1.16 -19.30
CA GLU A 58 -0.50 1.10 -20.54
C GLU A 58 -1.85 0.41 -20.30
N LYS A 59 -2.86 0.74 -21.12
CA LYS A 59 -4.24 0.26 -20.95
C LYS A 59 -4.41 -1.26 -20.97
N ASN A 60 -3.52 -1.96 -21.65
CA ASN A 60 -3.49 -3.42 -21.76
C ASN A 60 -2.49 -4.08 -20.80
N ALA A 61 -1.89 -3.33 -19.87
CA ALA A 61 -1.05 -3.91 -18.83
C ALA A 61 -1.81 -4.97 -18.05
N ASP A 62 -1.19 -6.14 -17.87
CA ASP A 62 -1.77 -7.33 -17.24
C ASP A 62 -0.84 -7.80 -16.12
N LEU A 63 -1.18 -7.45 -14.87
CA LEU A 63 -0.38 -7.85 -13.71
C LEU A 63 -0.47 -9.35 -13.43
N LEU A 64 -1.57 -9.99 -13.83
CA LEU A 64 -1.80 -11.40 -13.52
C LEU A 64 -0.97 -12.34 -14.42
N ASN A 65 -0.80 -11.99 -15.70
CA ASN A 65 -0.25 -12.90 -16.70
C ASN A 65 1.02 -12.39 -17.40
N SER A 66 1.43 -11.13 -17.16
CA SER A 66 2.61 -10.53 -17.79
C SER A 66 3.74 -10.33 -16.79
N GLU A 67 4.82 -11.09 -16.92
CA GLU A 67 6.04 -10.91 -16.13
C GLU A 67 6.63 -9.50 -16.29
N GLN A 68 6.55 -8.93 -17.49
CA GLN A 68 7.00 -7.56 -17.74
C GLN A 68 6.20 -6.55 -16.92
N THR A 69 4.86 -6.68 -16.89
CA THR A 69 4.00 -5.82 -16.06
C THR A 69 4.31 -6.00 -14.58
N GLN A 70 4.54 -7.23 -14.13
CA GLN A 70 4.94 -7.52 -12.75
C GLN A 70 6.28 -6.84 -12.40
N GLN A 71 7.27 -6.94 -13.27
CA GLN A 71 8.56 -6.28 -13.06
C GLN A 71 8.44 -4.75 -12.99
N LEU A 72 7.65 -4.14 -13.88
CA LEU A 72 7.37 -2.70 -13.86
C LEU A 72 6.67 -2.28 -12.57
N PHE A 73 5.69 -3.05 -12.10
CA PHE A 73 4.99 -2.76 -10.85
C PHE A 73 5.88 -2.92 -9.62
N ASN A 74 6.72 -3.97 -9.59
CA ASN A 74 7.71 -4.18 -8.54
C ASN A 74 8.68 -2.99 -8.45
N GLN A 75 9.19 -2.54 -9.59
CA GLN A 75 10.07 -1.38 -9.68
C GLN A 75 9.36 -0.12 -9.20
N TYR A 76 8.13 0.13 -9.68
CA TYR A 76 7.31 1.26 -9.25
C TYR A 76 7.13 1.29 -7.73
N VAL A 77 6.77 0.16 -7.11
CA VAL A 77 6.59 0.08 -5.65
C VAL A 77 7.90 0.38 -4.93
N SER A 78 9.02 -0.16 -5.43
CA SER A 78 10.34 0.08 -4.82
C SER A 78 10.78 1.55 -4.88
N GLU A 79 10.40 2.27 -5.92
CA GLU A 79 10.69 3.70 -6.09
C GLU A 79 9.79 4.61 -5.23
N HIS A 80 8.63 4.09 -4.79
CA HIS A 80 7.66 4.82 -3.97
C HIS A 80 7.72 4.44 -2.48
N PHE A 81 8.74 3.68 -2.09
CA PHE A 81 9.02 3.36 -0.69
C PHE A 81 10.47 3.68 -0.35
N ALA A 82 10.67 4.43 0.71
CA ALA A 82 12.02 4.79 1.17
C ALA A 82 12.11 4.77 2.70
N MET A 83 13.30 4.43 3.19
CA MET A 83 13.65 4.53 4.59
C MET A 83 15.01 5.21 4.76
N THR A 84 15.14 6.02 5.81
CA THR A 84 16.43 6.53 6.28
C THR A 84 16.58 6.27 7.78
N LEU A 85 17.80 6.22 8.27
CA LEU A 85 18.07 6.34 9.69
C LEU A 85 17.65 7.72 10.18
N LEU A 86 17.53 7.91 11.51
CA LEU A 86 17.26 9.23 12.09
C LEU A 86 18.37 10.24 11.80
N SER A 87 19.61 9.75 11.52
CA SER A 87 20.73 10.58 11.05
C SER A 87 20.53 11.16 9.64
N GLY A 88 19.55 10.64 8.88
CA GLY A 88 19.33 10.96 7.47
C GLY A 88 20.03 10.01 6.49
N GLU A 89 20.84 9.07 6.98
CA GLU A 89 21.49 8.07 6.12
C GLU A 89 20.46 7.13 5.48
N PRO A 90 20.45 6.96 4.14
CA PRO A 90 19.48 6.09 3.47
C PRO A 90 19.71 4.61 3.76
N VAL A 91 18.63 3.87 4.03
CA VAL A 91 18.65 2.41 4.06
C VAL A 91 18.53 1.91 2.63
N LYS A 92 19.60 1.32 2.09
CA LYS A 92 19.65 0.85 0.71
C LYS A 92 18.92 -0.48 0.55
N LEU A 93 17.66 -0.40 0.15
CA LEU A 93 16.82 -1.57 -0.11
C LEU A 93 17.15 -2.17 -1.49
N THR A 94 17.26 -3.49 -1.52
CA THR A 94 17.36 -4.28 -2.76
C THR A 94 16.00 -4.87 -3.07
N LEU A 95 15.48 -4.64 -4.29
CA LEU A 95 14.26 -5.26 -4.78
C LEU A 95 14.53 -6.75 -5.05
N LEU A 96 13.72 -7.63 -4.45
CA LEU A 96 13.80 -9.08 -4.65
C LEU A 96 12.80 -9.57 -5.70
N GLY A 97 11.73 -8.81 -5.95
CA GLY A 97 10.67 -9.15 -6.88
C GLY A 97 9.30 -9.10 -6.24
N GLY A 98 8.32 -9.73 -6.89
CA GLY A 98 6.96 -9.81 -6.39
C GLY A 98 6.30 -11.12 -6.75
N GLN A 99 5.16 -11.39 -6.16
CA GLN A 99 4.37 -12.58 -6.45
C GLN A 99 2.88 -12.35 -6.19
N LEU A 100 2.08 -13.09 -6.94
CA LEU A 100 0.64 -13.21 -6.71
C LEU A 100 0.40 -14.28 -5.63
N ASP A 101 -0.39 -13.92 -4.60
CA ASP A 101 -0.84 -14.86 -3.57
C ASP A 101 -2.32 -14.59 -3.24
N GLY A 102 -3.19 -15.45 -3.75
CA GLY A 102 -4.64 -15.32 -3.63
C GLY A 102 -5.14 -13.98 -4.20
N ARG A 103 -5.72 -13.16 -3.34
CA ARG A 103 -6.25 -11.83 -3.70
C ARG A 103 -5.26 -10.68 -3.53
N PHE A 104 -4.00 -11.00 -3.21
CA PHE A 104 -2.96 -10.03 -2.98
C PHE A 104 -1.82 -10.18 -3.96
N TYR A 105 -1.24 -9.04 -4.35
CA TYR A 105 0.05 -8.96 -4.99
C TYR A 105 1.06 -8.44 -3.96
N TRP A 106 2.16 -9.17 -3.80
CA TRP A 106 3.23 -8.87 -2.88
C TRP A 106 4.46 -8.37 -3.62
N VAL A 107 5.15 -7.39 -3.04
CA VAL A 107 6.47 -6.93 -3.50
C VAL A 107 7.44 -7.01 -2.33
N TYR A 108 8.64 -7.51 -2.57
CA TYR A 108 9.64 -7.78 -1.55
C TYR A 108 10.92 -6.99 -1.77
N GLN A 109 11.43 -6.41 -0.69
CA GLN A 109 12.72 -5.75 -0.65
C GLN A 109 13.47 -6.15 0.61
N GLU A 110 14.80 -6.03 0.59
CA GLU A 110 15.61 -6.27 1.78
C GLU A 110 16.82 -5.33 1.87
N ALA A 111 17.35 -5.16 3.07
CA ALA A 111 18.63 -4.53 3.35
C ALA A 111 19.26 -5.19 4.57
N SER A 112 20.59 -5.15 4.69
CA SER A 112 21.25 -5.50 5.94
C SER A 112 20.81 -4.53 7.05
N ILE A 113 20.64 -5.04 8.28
CA ILE A 113 20.35 -4.19 9.43
C ILE A 113 21.54 -3.28 9.69
N PRO A 114 21.37 -1.92 9.62
CA PRO A 114 22.45 -1.01 9.94
C PRO A 114 22.88 -1.13 11.42
N ALA A 115 24.16 -0.85 11.70
CA ALA A 115 24.61 -0.72 13.07
C ALA A 115 23.90 0.46 13.77
N ASP A 116 23.69 0.33 15.07
CA ASP A 116 23.20 1.40 15.95
C ASP A 116 21.87 2.06 15.51
N VAL A 117 20.98 1.30 14.83
CA VAL A 117 19.68 1.81 14.43
C VAL A 117 18.79 2.07 15.66
N THR A 118 18.50 3.35 15.92
CA THR A 118 17.69 3.82 17.05
C THR A 118 16.28 4.25 16.63
N GLY A 119 16.02 4.30 15.33
CA GLY A 119 14.75 4.65 14.76
C GLY A 119 14.86 4.81 13.24
N LEU A 120 13.75 5.07 12.60
CA LEU A 120 13.63 5.24 11.15
C LEU A 120 12.80 6.48 10.80
N ARG A 121 13.12 7.07 9.66
CA ARG A 121 12.19 7.88 8.87
C ARG A 121 11.74 7.04 7.68
N VAL A 122 10.46 7.08 7.38
CA VAL A 122 9.83 6.22 6.36
C VAL A 122 8.96 7.08 5.46
N GLN A 123 8.92 6.74 4.17
CA GLN A 123 7.99 7.26 3.17
C GLN A 123 7.34 6.10 2.45
N GLN A 124 6.02 6.18 2.21
CA GLN A 124 5.27 5.20 1.41
C GLN A 124 4.19 5.91 0.62
N SER A 125 4.44 6.13 -0.68
CA SER A 125 3.58 6.90 -1.57
C SER A 125 2.97 6.10 -2.73
N ALA A 126 3.18 4.77 -2.76
CA ALA A 126 2.67 3.93 -3.84
C ALA A 126 1.16 4.11 -4.05
N LEU A 127 0.75 4.30 -5.30
CA LEU A 127 -0.62 4.50 -5.79
C LEU A 127 -1.33 5.79 -5.33
N GLN A 128 -0.72 6.62 -4.48
CA GLN A 128 -1.32 7.88 -4.01
C GLN A 128 -1.50 8.91 -5.14
N SER A 129 -0.64 8.89 -6.15
CA SER A 129 -0.77 9.75 -7.33
C SER A 129 -2.00 9.42 -8.19
N LEU A 130 -2.49 8.17 -8.10
CA LEU A 130 -3.67 7.71 -8.85
C LEU A 130 -4.97 7.95 -8.08
N TRP A 131 -4.92 7.75 -6.76
CA TRP A 131 -6.11 7.82 -5.91
C TRP A 131 -5.86 8.70 -4.69
N PRO A 132 -6.49 9.87 -4.61
CA PRO A 132 -6.36 10.77 -3.45
C PRO A 132 -6.77 10.14 -2.12
N ALA A 133 -7.65 9.12 -2.15
CA ALA A 133 -8.11 8.38 -0.97
C ALA A 133 -7.24 7.15 -0.63
N GLN A 134 -6.11 6.93 -1.35
CA GLN A 134 -5.20 5.84 -1.04
C GLN A 134 -4.59 6.01 0.35
N LEU A 135 -4.73 4.97 1.18
CA LEU A 135 -4.13 4.91 2.51
C LEU A 135 -3.09 3.79 2.55
N ASN A 136 -1.83 4.14 2.79
CA ASN A 136 -0.74 3.19 2.92
C ASN A 136 -0.35 3.07 4.40
N THR A 137 -0.40 1.86 4.94
CA THR A 137 0.00 1.57 6.32
C THR A 137 1.34 0.85 6.32
N VAL A 138 2.25 1.25 7.19
CA VAL A 138 3.55 0.58 7.39
C VAL A 138 3.65 0.10 8.83
N ASN A 139 3.73 -1.21 9.01
CA ASN A 139 3.99 -1.85 10.30
C ASN A 139 5.48 -2.17 10.43
N ILE A 140 6.10 -1.75 11.51
CA ILE A 140 7.51 -1.99 11.81
C ILE A 140 7.59 -2.93 13.00
N GLU A 141 8.28 -4.06 12.83
CA GLU A 141 8.36 -5.18 13.75
C GLU A 141 9.83 -5.59 14.03
N GLY A 142 10.06 -6.31 15.12
CA GLY A 142 11.38 -6.85 15.47
C GLY A 142 12.27 -5.91 16.30
N ARG A 143 11.73 -4.76 16.72
CA ARG A 143 12.39 -3.79 17.62
C ARG A 143 11.48 -3.42 18.79
N GLY A 144 11.01 -4.42 19.55
CA GLY A 144 10.00 -4.27 20.59
C GLY A 144 8.60 -4.56 20.07
N GLY A 145 7.59 -3.79 20.49
CA GLY A 145 6.23 -3.93 19.98
C GLY A 145 6.09 -3.43 18.53
N VAL A 146 5.00 -3.82 17.88
CA VAL A 146 4.67 -3.32 16.53
C VAL A 146 4.43 -1.80 16.59
N LYS A 147 5.07 -1.07 15.69
CA LYS A 147 4.85 0.37 15.50
C LYS A 147 4.25 0.60 14.12
N THR A 148 3.19 1.41 14.05
CA THR A 148 2.42 1.64 12.82
C THR A 148 2.53 3.10 12.39
N LEU A 149 2.80 3.32 11.11
CA LEU A 149 2.75 4.59 10.42
C LEU A 149 1.67 4.55 9.35
N SER A 150 0.98 5.67 9.11
CA SER A 150 -0.07 5.76 8.09
C SER A 150 0.19 6.93 7.17
N PHE A 151 0.13 6.70 5.86
CA PHE A 151 0.45 7.66 4.81
C PHE A 151 -0.77 7.86 3.92
N ASP A 152 -1.25 9.07 3.85
CA ASP A 152 -2.24 9.56 2.88
C ASP A 152 -1.56 10.52 1.88
N SER A 153 -2.33 11.10 0.96
CA SER A 153 -1.80 12.01 -0.06
C SER A 153 -1.17 13.31 0.49
N ASN A 154 -1.37 13.61 1.78
CA ASN A 154 -0.81 14.79 2.45
C ASN A 154 0.39 14.44 3.35
N THR A 155 0.70 13.16 3.47
CA THR A 155 1.75 12.65 4.38
C THR A 155 2.95 12.19 3.56
N ASP A 156 4.06 12.93 3.65
CA ASP A 156 5.30 12.59 2.94
C ASP A 156 6.17 11.65 3.80
N TRP A 157 6.94 12.19 4.74
CA TRP A 157 7.80 11.41 5.63
C TRP A 157 7.25 11.36 7.05
N GLN A 158 7.29 10.18 7.64
CA GLN A 158 7.06 10.00 9.07
C GLN A 158 8.28 9.39 9.76
N GLN A 159 8.43 9.62 11.07
CA GLN A 159 9.55 9.07 11.83
C GLN A 159 9.06 8.41 13.12
N LEU A 160 9.83 7.44 13.57
CA LEU A 160 9.66 6.79 14.87
C LEU A 160 11.02 6.42 15.47
N SER A 161 11.06 6.28 16.81
CA SER A 161 12.21 5.75 17.55
C SER A 161 11.89 4.39 18.15
N PHE A 162 12.90 3.56 18.33
CA PHE A 162 12.81 2.23 18.94
C PHE A 162 13.03 2.27 20.45
#